data_394c0a286039e0f299deb6e49604a786
#
_entry.id   394c0a286039e0f299deb6e49604a786
#
_cell.length_a   1.000
_cell.length_b   1.000
_cell.length_c   1.000
_cell.angle_alpha   90.00
_cell.angle_beta   90.00
_cell.angle_gamma   90.00
#
_symmetry.space_group_name_H-M   'P 1'
#
loop_
_entity.id
_entity.type
_entity.pdbx_description
1 polymer ?
#
loop_
_entity_poly.entity_id
_entity_poly.type
_entity_poly.pdbx_seq_one_letter_code
_entity_poly.pdbx_strand_id
1 'polypeptide(L)'
;NSVVIFKMHPFIKNEFIIPEQYADVFIDASSYREVNDILFITDILITDYSSVIFEFSTLQRKMLFYAFDLEDYVSTRDFYEEYEGFVPGKIVYDFEALIKALEMNDFEQEKVKPFLDKHFKYQDTNSAKRIVEEIFKK
;
A
#
# COMPACT_ATOMS: atom_id res chain seq x y z
N ASN A 1 -19.05 8.28 6.58
CA ASN A 1 -18.93 8.54 5.13
C ASN A 1 -17.48 8.25 4.72
N SER A 2 -17.29 7.23 3.90
CA SER A 2 -15.99 6.87 3.33
C SER A 2 -16.13 6.74 1.83
N VAL A 3 -15.08 7.08 1.10
CA VAL A 3 -14.98 6.87 -0.34
C VAL A 3 -13.89 5.84 -0.58
N VAL A 4 -14.14 4.87 -1.45
CA VAL A 4 -13.18 3.86 -1.85
C VAL A 4 -12.60 4.26 -3.20
N ILE A 5 -11.30 4.55 -3.22
CA ILE A 5 -10.57 4.82 -4.46
C ILE A 5 -9.93 3.51 -4.90
N PHE A 6 -10.37 3.01 -6.04
CA PHE A 6 -9.90 1.76 -6.60
C PHE A 6 -8.86 2.03 -7.69
N LYS A 7 -7.70 1.37 -7.60
CA LYS A 7 -6.63 1.52 -8.58
C LYS A 7 -6.05 0.16 -8.93
N MET A 8 -6.37 -0.32 -10.12
CA MET A 8 -5.83 -1.56 -10.65
C MET A 8 -4.37 -1.40 -11.08
N HIS A 9 -3.61 -2.48 -10.94
CA HIS A 9 -2.27 -2.53 -11.50
C HIS A 9 -2.33 -2.44 -13.04
N PRO A 10 -1.44 -1.66 -13.71
CA PRO A 10 -1.49 -1.44 -15.16
C PRO A 10 -1.43 -2.72 -16.02
N PHE A 11 -0.94 -3.83 -15.46
CA PHE A 11 -0.88 -5.11 -16.16
C PHE A 11 -2.19 -5.90 -16.16
N ILE A 12 -3.15 -5.51 -15.31
CA ILE A 12 -4.48 -6.13 -15.29
C ILE A 12 -5.31 -5.49 -16.39
N LYS A 13 -5.71 -6.30 -17.37
CA LYS A 13 -6.47 -5.85 -18.55
C LYS A 13 -7.99 -6.02 -18.41
N ASN A 14 -8.43 -6.64 -17.34
CA ASN A 14 -9.86 -6.83 -17.10
C ASN A 14 -10.50 -5.50 -16.70
N GLU A 15 -11.55 -5.12 -17.41
CA GLU A 15 -12.34 -3.95 -17.02
C GLU A 15 -13.10 -4.26 -15.73
N PHE A 16 -12.93 -3.39 -14.74
CA PHE A 16 -13.74 -3.40 -13.52
C PHE A 16 -14.87 -2.40 -13.69
N ILE A 17 -16.11 -2.89 -13.68
CA ILE A 17 -17.28 -2.04 -13.80
C ILE A 17 -17.86 -1.82 -12.41
N ILE A 18 -17.84 -0.57 -11.95
CA ILE A 18 -18.50 -0.17 -10.71
C ILE A 18 -20.01 -0.13 -11.00
N PRO A 19 -20.84 -0.93 -10.29
CA PRO A 19 -22.28 -0.83 -10.45
C PRO A 19 -22.79 0.58 -10.10
N GLU A 20 -23.75 1.10 -10.88
CA GLU A 20 -24.25 2.48 -10.76
C GLU A 20 -24.71 2.83 -9.34
N GLN A 21 -25.29 1.88 -8.63
CA GLN A 21 -25.72 2.05 -7.23
C GLN A 21 -24.60 2.34 -6.23
N TYR A 22 -23.35 2.12 -6.61
CA TYR A 22 -22.16 2.36 -5.77
C TYR A 22 -21.28 3.50 -6.30
N ALA A 23 -21.67 4.17 -7.39
CA ALA A 23 -20.85 5.19 -8.03
C ALA A 23 -20.54 6.41 -7.12
N ASP A 24 -21.39 6.67 -6.13
CA ASP A 24 -21.16 7.73 -5.14
C ASP A 24 -20.09 7.36 -4.07
N VAL A 25 -19.76 6.08 -3.95
CA VAL A 25 -18.86 5.56 -2.90
C VAL A 25 -17.55 5.04 -3.49
N PHE A 26 -17.60 4.47 -4.70
CA PHE A 26 -16.44 3.88 -5.36
C PHE A 26 -16.00 4.76 -6.53
N ILE A 27 -14.70 5.07 -6.57
CA ILE A 27 -14.08 5.85 -7.65
C ILE A 27 -13.01 4.98 -8.31
N ASP A 28 -13.13 4.74 -9.61
CA ASP A 28 -12.07 4.10 -10.38
C ASP A 28 -11.00 5.12 -10.78
N ALA A 29 -9.84 5.01 -10.15
CA ALA A 29 -8.66 5.80 -10.45
C ALA A 29 -7.60 5.00 -11.24
N SER A 30 -7.98 3.88 -11.90
CA SER A 30 -7.03 3.02 -12.61
C SER A 30 -6.32 3.76 -13.75
N SER A 31 -7.00 4.69 -14.41
CA SER A 31 -6.44 5.55 -15.47
C SER A 31 -5.61 6.73 -14.95
N TYR A 32 -5.67 7.05 -13.65
CA TYR A 32 -4.89 8.14 -13.08
C TYR A 32 -3.42 7.76 -13.00
N ARG A 33 -2.54 8.59 -13.56
CA ARG A 33 -1.15 8.23 -13.81
C ARG A 33 -0.30 8.18 -12.54
N GLU A 34 -0.41 9.20 -11.69
CA GLU A 34 0.49 9.41 -10.55
C GLU A 34 -0.10 8.83 -9.27
N VAL A 35 0.33 7.61 -8.92
CA VAL A 35 -0.17 6.93 -7.71
C VAL A 35 0.10 7.74 -6.43
N ASN A 36 1.23 8.46 -6.35
CA ASN A 36 1.59 9.23 -5.18
C ASN A 36 0.56 10.32 -4.84
N ASP A 37 -0.07 10.94 -5.85
CA ASP A 37 -1.14 11.94 -5.61
C ASP A 37 -2.34 11.29 -4.90
N ILE A 38 -2.68 10.05 -5.29
CA ILE A 38 -3.75 9.29 -4.65
C ILE A 38 -3.35 8.94 -3.21
N LEU A 39 -2.12 8.53 -2.98
CA LEU A 39 -1.64 8.20 -1.63
C LEU A 39 -1.76 9.40 -0.67
N PHE A 40 -1.53 10.62 -1.14
CA PHE A 40 -1.65 11.82 -0.30
C PHE A 40 -3.06 12.05 0.23
N ILE A 41 -4.09 11.66 -0.49
CA ILE A 41 -5.49 11.81 -0.08
C ILE A 41 -6.07 10.55 0.58
N THR A 42 -5.30 9.46 0.66
CA THR A 42 -5.73 8.17 1.20
C THR A 42 -5.51 8.14 2.71
N ASP A 43 -6.54 7.85 3.49
CA ASP A 43 -6.44 7.66 4.95
C ASP A 43 -6.04 6.23 5.32
N ILE A 44 -6.54 5.25 4.57
CA ILE A 44 -6.29 3.82 4.79
C ILE A 44 -5.89 3.20 3.46
N LEU A 45 -4.71 2.60 3.38
CA LEU A 45 -4.28 1.82 2.22
C LEU A 45 -4.67 0.36 2.43
N ILE A 46 -5.45 -0.20 1.51
CA ILE A 46 -5.67 -1.64 1.40
C ILE A 46 -4.89 -2.12 0.18
N THR A 47 -3.97 -3.04 0.40
CA THR A 47 -3.10 -3.56 -0.67
C THR A 47 -2.75 -5.03 -0.41
N ASP A 48 -2.02 -5.61 -1.33
CA ASP A 48 -1.51 -6.98 -1.24
C ASP A 48 0.03 -7.00 -1.19
N TYR A 49 0.69 -7.31 -2.30
CA TYR A 49 2.15 -7.52 -2.40
C TYR A 49 2.88 -6.32 -3.04
N SER A 50 2.24 -5.17 -3.09
CA SER A 50 2.74 -3.99 -3.80
C SER A 50 3.84 -3.24 -3.03
N SER A 51 4.88 -2.79 -3.74
CA SER A 51 5.93 -1.92 -3.18
C SER A 51 5.44 -0.52 -2.77
N VAL A 52 4.21 -0.15 -3.11
CA VAL A 52 3.59 1.12 -2.72
C VAL A 52 3.58 1.36 -1.19
N ILE A 53 3.74 0.28 -0.42
CA ILE A 53 3.85 0.34 1.04
C ILE A 53 5.04 1.17 1.52
N PHE A 54 6.12 1.23 0.76
CA PHE A 54 7.29 2.06 1.12
C PHE A 54 6.92 3.54 1.07
N GLU A 55 6.35 4.01 -0.04
CA GLU A 55 5.91 5.39 -0.19
C GLU A 55 4.84 5.74 0.85
N PHE A 56 3.82 4.88 1.00
CA PHE A 56 2.73 5.14 1.93
C PHE A 56 3.17 5.12 3.40
N SER A 57 4.17 4.31 3.76
CA SER A 57 4.71 4.28 5.12
C SER A 57 5.28 5.64 5.57
N THR A 58 5.77 6.45 4.63
CA THR A 58 6.28 7.81 4.93
C THR A 58 5.18 8.74 5.44
N LEU A 59 3.92 8.47 5.11
CA LEU A 59 2.76 9.22 5.60
C LEU A 59 2.32 8.76 7.00
N GLN A 60 2.85 7.66 7.51
CA GLN A 60 2.55 7.06 8.81
C GLN A 60 1.04 6.82 9.03
N ARG A 61 0.32 6.51 7.95
CA ARG A 61 -1.11 6.21 7.95
C ARG A 61 -1.36 4.71 8.06
N LYS A 62 -2.63 4.33 8.19
CA LYS A 62 -3.10 2.95 8.38
C LYS A 62 -2.95 2.13 7.11
N MET A 63 -2.46 0.89 7.25
CA MET A 63 -2.36 -0.07 6.16
C MET A 63 -3.04 -1.38 6.55
N LEU A 64 -3.68 -2.02 5.57
CA LEU A 64 -4.30 -3.32 5.69
C LEU A 64 -3.89 -4.18 4.50
N PHE A 65 -3.42 -5.39 4.77
CA PHE A 65 -2.87 -6.29 3.77
C PHE A 65 -3.86 -7.42 3.49
N TYR A 66 -4.46 -7.41 2.31
CA TYR A 66 -5.42 -8.43 1.88
C TYR A 66 -4.72 -9.50 1.05
N ALA A 67 -4.24 -10.54 1.72
CA ALA A 67 -3.37 -11.58 1.16
C ALA A 67 -4.11 -12.93 1.04
N PHE A 68 -5.26 -12.94 0.35
CA PHE A 68 -6.14 -14.11 0.21
C PHE A 68 -5.51 -15.27 -0.59
N ASP A 69 -4.52 -14.99 -1.39
CA ASP A 69 -3.80 -15.93 -2.27
C ASP A 69 -2.31 -16.05 -1.92
N LEU A 70 -1.92 -15.76 -0.67
CA LEU A 70 -0.51 -15.72 -0.24
C LEU A 70 0.24 -17.02 -0.55
N GLU A 71 -0.35 -18.18 -0.31
CA GLU A 71 0.29 -19.48 -0.57
C GLU A 71 0.60 -19.64 -2.06
N ASP A 72 -0.34 -19.29 -2.94
CA ASP A 72 -0.17 -19.36 -4.39
C ASP A 72 0.87 -18.33 -4.87
N TYR A 73 0.84 -17.13 -4.29
CA TYR A 73 1.81 -16.09 -4.62
C TYR A 73 3.23 -16.49 -4.24
N VAL A 74 3.46 -17.01 -3.04
CA VAL A 74 4.76 -17.50 -2.56
C VAL A 74 5.25 -18.68 -3.41
N SER A 75 4.37 -19.57 -3.85
CA SER A 75 4.73 -20.71 -4.70
C SER A 75 5.27 -20.32 -6.08
N THR A 76 4.90 -19.14 -6.56
CA THR A 76 5.24 -18.64 -7.90
C THR A 76 6.24 -17.49 -7.89
N ARG A 77 6.35 -16.77 -6.78
CA ARG A 77 7.23 -15.62 -6.60
C ARG A 77 7.83 -15.66 -5.21
N ASP A 78 9.15 -15.48 -5.14
CA ASP A 78 9.85 -15.42 -3.86
C ASP A 78 9.81 -14.02 -3.26
N PHE A 79 9.79 -13.95 -1.93
CA PHE A 79 10.02 -12.73 -1.17
C PHE A 79 11.45 -12.70 -0.64
N TYR A 80 12.04 -11.51 -0.53
CA TYR A 80 13.34 -11.34 0.11
C TYR A 80 13.29 -11.54 1.63
N GLU A 81 12.13 -11.31 2.24
CA GLU A 81 11.85 -11.51 3.66
C GLU A 81 10.49 -12.21 3.79
N GLU A 82 10.27 -12.89 4.90
CA GLU A 82 8.99 -13.52 5.20
C GLU A 82 7.88 -12.48 5.28
N TYR A 83 6.85 -12.62 4.46
CA TYR A 83 5.81 -11.63 4.25
C TYR A 83 5.13 -11.17 5.55
N GLU A 84 4.79 -12.11 6.43
CA GLU A 84 4.11 -11.83 7.70
C GLU A 84 4.96 -10.97 8.66
N GLY A 85 6.27 -11.12 8.61
CA GLY A 85 7.21 -10.33 9.40
C GLY A 85 7.63 -9.01 8.74
N PHE A 86 7.32 -8.86 7.45
CA PHE A 86 7.81 -7.75 6.64
C PHE A 86 6.82 -6.59 6.56
N VAL A 87 5.52 -6.86 6.38
CA VAL A 87 4.53 -5.80 6.08
C VAL A 87 4.20 -4.92 7.29
N PRO A 88 4.06 -3.61 7.08
CA PRO A 88 3.86 -2.64 8.16
C PRO A 88 2.38 -2.46 8.56
N GLY A 89 1.65 -3.54 8.75
CA GLY A 89 0.25 -3.48 9.14
C GLY A 89 -0.36 -4.85 9.35
N LYS A 90 -1.67 -4.87 9.54
CA LYS A 90 -2.43 -6.10 9.75
C LYS A 90 -2.63 -6.85 8.43
N ILE A 91 -2.41 -8.17 8.46
CA ILE A 91 -2.69 -9.07 7.36
C ILE A 91 -4.06 -9.72 7.60
N VAL A 92 -4.86 -9.81 6.54
CA VAL A 92 -6.14 -10.53 6.50
C VAL A 92 -6.19 -11.42 5.26
N TYR A 93 -6.74 -12.61 5.40
CA TYR A 93 -6.70 -13.63 4.36
C TYR A 93 -8.05 -13.87 3.69
N ASP A 94 -9.12 -13.25 4.19
CA ASP A 94 -10.45 -13.34 3.62
C ASP A 94 -11.21 -12.03 3.75
N PHE A 95 -12.31 -11.92 3.01
CA PHE A 95 -13.09 -10.69 2.94
C PHE A 95 -13.82 -10.36 4.27
N GLU A 96 -14.22 -11.37 5.03
CA GLU A 96 -14.89 -11.17 6.34
C GLU A 96 -13.91 -10.56 7.35
N ALA A 97 -12.69 -11.10 7.39
CA ALA A 97 -11.61 -10.57 8.22
C ALA A 97 -11.23 -9.14 7.83
N LEU A 98 -11.24 -8.81 6.52
CA LEU A 98 -10.99 -7.46 6.01
C LEU A 98 -12.05 -6.49 6.53
N ILE A 99 -13.33 -6.80 6.38
CA ILE A 99 -14.42 -5.96 6.85
C ILE A 99 -14.34 -5.77 8.37
N LYS A 100 -14.10 -6.84 9.11
CA LYS A 100 -13.97 -6.81 10.57
C LYS A 100 -12.82 -5.91 11.02
N ALA A 101 -11.67 -5.97 10.35
CA ALA A 101 -10.53 -5.11 10.66
C ALA A 101 -10.87 -3.62 10.45
N LEU A 102 -11.58 -3.29 9.37
CA LEU A 102 -12.06 -1.93 9.09
C LEU A 102 -13.04 -1.45 10.17
N GLU A 103 -14.04 -2.26 10.53
CA GLU A 103 -15.06 -1.92 11.54
C GLU A 103 -14.44 -1.72 12.92
N MET A 104 -13.50 -2.59 13.31
CA MET A 104 -12.81 -2.53 14.60
C MET A 104 -11.68 -1.50 14.64
N ASN A 105 -11.37 -0.85 13.52
CA ASN A 105 -10.22 0.05 13.37
C ASN A 105 -8.89 -0.62 13.78
N ASP A 106 -8.74 -1.90 13.43
CA ASP A 106 -7.63 -2.75 13.81
C ASP A 106 -6.65 -2.92 12.63
N PHE A 107 -5.60 -2.11 12.61
CA PHE A 107 -4.62 -2.02 11.52
C PHE A 107 -3.20 -2.40 11.95
N GLU A 108 -2.97 -2.67 13.22
CA GLU A 108 -1.63 -2.88 13.78
C GLU A 108 -0.66 -1.73 13.39
N GLN A 109 -1.15 -0.49 13.46
CA GLN A 109 -0.45 0.71 12.97
C GLN A 109 0.91 0.92 13.66
N GLU A 110 1.12 0.36 14.83
CA GLU A 110 2.40 0.37 15.54
C GLU A 110 3.55 -0.26 14.75
N LYS A 111 3.26 -1.09 13.75
CA LYS A 111 4.26 -1.70 12.85
C LYS A 111 4.83 -0.70 11.84
N VAL A 112 4.13 0.40 11.53
CA VAL A 112 4.55 1.36 10.50
C VAL A 112 5.86 2.04 10.86
N LYS A 113 6.00 2.51 12.10
CA LYS A 113 7.20 3.23 12.52
C LYS A 113 8.48 2.38 12.50
N PRO A 114 8.49 1.14 13.02
CA PRO A 114 9.64 0.24 12.89
C PRO A 114 10.01 -0.09 11.44
N PHE A 115 9.01 -0.29 10.58
CA PHE A 115 9.21 -0.50 9.15
C PHE A 115 9.91 0.71 8.50
N LEU A 116 9.41 1.91 8.79
CA LEU A 116 9.98 3.14 8.26
C LEU A 116 11.45 3.33 8.71
N ASP A 117 11.73 3.11 9.99
CA ASP A 117 13.08 3.23 10.54
C ASP A 117 14.06 2.20 9.98
N LYS A 118 13.58 0.98 9.65
CA LYS A 118 14.38 -0.07 9.03
C LYS A 118 14.75 0.28 7.58
N HIS A 119 13.80 0.83 6.81
CA HIS A 119 13.97 0.99 5.36
C HIS A 119 14.41 2.38 4.93
N PHE A 120 14.20 3.41 5.76
CA PHE A 120 14.52 4.80 5.42
C PHE A 120 15.55 5.39 6.39
N LYS A 121 16.80 5.35 6.00
CA LYS A 121 17.89 6.01 6.74
C LYS A 121 17.68 7.53 6.85
N TYR A 122 17.09 8.13 5.83
CA TYR A 122 16.81 9.56 5.75
C TYR A 122 15.33 9.76 5.43
N GLN A 123 14.65 10.55 6.26
CA GLN A 123 13.23 10.87 6.11
C GLN A 123 13.08 12.37 5.80
N ASP A 124 13.83 12.85 4.81
CA ASP A 124 13.84 14.23 4.37
C ASP A 124 13.76 14.35 2.84
N THR A 125 13.74 15.59 2.32
CA THR A 125 13.63 15.87 0.89
C THR A 125 14.99 16.03 0.18
N ASN A 126 16.11 15.64 0.82
CA ASN A 126 17.46 15.91 0.32
C ASN A 126 18.11 14.74 -0.43
N SER A 127 17.37 13.70 -0.78
CA SER A 127 17.93 12.49 -1.42
C SER A 127 18.65 12.82 -2.73
N ALA A 128 18.04 13.61 -3.61
CA ALA A 128 18.65 14.03 -4.87
C ALA A 128 19.95 14.80 -4.65
N LYS A 129 19.96 15.72 -3.68
CA LYS A 129 21.17 16.49 -3.31
C LYS A 129 22.30 15.56 -2.85
N ARG A 130 22.01 14.61 -1.97
CA ARG A 130 23.00 13.62 -1.51
C ARG A 130 23.59 12.79 -2.65
N ILE A 131 22.73 12.33 -3.58
CA ILE A 131 23.17 11.58 -4.76
C ILE A 131 24.14 12.42 -5.61
N VAL A 132 23.76 13.66 -5.92
CA VAL A 132 24.63 14.57 -6.71
C VAL A 132 25.94 14.83 -5.99
N GLU A 133 25.92 15.13 -4.71
CA GLU A 133 27.13 15.35 -3.91
C GLU A 133 28.05 14.15 -3.89
N GLU A 134 27.48 12.91 -3.80
CA GLU A 134 28.29 11.68 -3.78
C GLU A 134 28.91 11.37 -5.15
N ILE A 135 28.16 11.55 -6.24
CA ILE A 135 28.62 11.26 -7.60
C ILE A 135 29.65 12.29 -8.09
N PHE A 136 29.46 13.56 -7.75
CA PHE A 136 30.27 14.67 -8.24
C PHE A 136 31.24 15.22 -7.18
N LYS A 137 31.52 14.46 -6.11
CA LYS A 137 32.66 14.77 -5.22
C LYS A 137 33.94 14.73 -6.05
N LYS A 138 34.56 15.90 -6.17
CA LYS A 138 35.93 16.04 -6.68
C LYS A 138 36.92 15.91 -5.54
#